data_b996f2136604e0a78625dd47ef334958
#
_entry.id   b996f2136604e0a78625dd47ef334958
#
_cell.length_a   1.000
_cell.length_b   1.000
_cell.length_c   1.000
_cell.angle_alpha   90.00
_cell.angle_beta   90.00
_cell.angle_gamma   90.00
#
_symmetry.space_group_name_H-M   'P 1'
#
loop_
_entity.id
_entity.type
_entity.pdbx_description
1 polymer ?
#
loop_
_entity_poly.entity_id
_entity_poly.type
_entity_poly.pdbx_seq_one_letter_code
_entity_poly.pdbx_strand_id
1 'polypeptide(L)'
;MSVALLTAAAVAVVGLWRHLMRRLESAHEADWGGVWLNRLDGLNRIWCRRFHRLRAEAIGLPQSGPALVVANHVSGLDPLLMIAASRRPLRFLIAQEEYERPVLHRLFAAIGCIPVRRDCNPRAAMEAARRALECGEIVALFPQGRIRVGSEPPLPLKRGVAYLARASGAPVIPLRVEGIRGEGRTIGAVFLRSRARLRHFPPLHLREGDTDRFLHRLQQTLTGQ
;
A
#
# COMPACT_ATOMS: atom_id res chain seq x y z
N MET A 1 30.77 36.42 -14.60
CA MET A 1 29.34 36.00 -14.67
C MET A 1 28.53 37.15 -14.13
N SER A 2 27.68 37.80 -14.94
CA SER A 2 27.00 39.05 -14.51
C SER A 2 25.89 38.73 -13.48
N VAL A 3 25.65 39.65 -12.55
CA VAL A 3 24.60 39.58 -11.52
C VAL A 3 23.23 39.25 -12.16
N ALA A 4 22.97 39.79 -13.34
CA ALA A 4 21.76 39.53 -14.11
C ALA A 4 21.56 38.04 -14.50
N LEU A 5 22.65 37.33 -14.83
CA LEU A 5 22.59 35.90 -15.10
C LEU A 5 22.27 35.06 -13.87
N LEU A 6 22.84 35.42 -12.71
CA LEU A 6 22.56 34.74 -11.45
C LEU A 6 21.12 34.94 -10.96
N THR A 7 20.59 36.17 -11.10
CA THR A 7 19.19 36.46 -10.76
C THR A 7 18.21 35.75 -11.67
N ALA A 8 18.45 35.71 -12.98
CA ALA A 8 17.63 34.97 -13.93
C ALA A 8 17.63 33.46 -13.64
N ALA A 9 18.79 32.89 -13.32
CA ALA A 9 18.91 31.48 -12.94
C ALA A 9 18.13 31.18 -11.64
N ALA A 10 18.24 32.02 -10.63
CA ALA A 10 17.53 31.88 -9.37
C ALA A 10 15.99 31.92 -9.58
N VAL A 11 15.50 32.87 -10.38
CA VAL A 11 14.07 32.98 -10.73
C VAL A 11 13.57 31.71 -11.47
N ALA A 12 14.38 31.22 -12.41
CA ALA A 12 14.05 30.00 -13.15
C ALA A 12 13.98 28.77 -12.22
N VAL A 13 14.93 28.62 -11.29
CA VAL A 13 14.95 27.52 -10.30
C VAL A 13 13.73 27.60 -9.39
N VAL A 14 13.39 28.77 -8.88
CA VAL A 14 12.18 28.98 -8.04
C VAL A 14 10.91 28.70 -8.84
N GLY A 15 10.85 29.11 -10.08
CA GLY A 15 9.73 28.83 -10.98
C GLY A 15 9.55 27.34 -11.22
N LEU A 16 10.63 26.64 -11.53
CA LEU A 16 10.62 25.17 -11.72
C LEU A 16 10.22 24.43 -10.43
N TRP A 17 10.76 24.85 -9.29
CA TRP A 17 10.39 24.30 -7.98
C TRP A 17 8.89 24.47 -7.69
N ARG A 18 8.36 25.68 -7.88
CA ARG A 18 6.93 25.95 -7.69
C ARG A 18 6.06 25.12 -8.66
N HIS A 19 6.50 24.96 -9.91
CA HIS A 19 5.80 24.12 -10.89
C HIS A 19 5.80 22.66 -10.46
N LEU A 20 6.95 22.14 -10.02
CA LEU A 20 7.05 20.77 -9.51
C LEU A 20 6.12 20.55 -8.31
N MET A 21 6.18 21.45 -7.31
CA MET A 21 5.32 21.31 -6.12
C MET A 21 3.84 21.31 -6.47
N ARG A 22 3.41 22.20 -7.37
CA ARG A 22 2.02 22.20 -7.88
C ARG A 22 1.64 20.91 -8.61
N ARG A 23 2.55 20.33 -9.38
CA ARG A 23 2.31 19.03 -10.04
C ARG A 23 2.16 17.90 -9.03
N LEU A 24 2.94 17.87 -7.96
CA LEU A 24 2.80 16.88 -6.89
C LEU A 24 1.46 17.04 -6.16
N GLU A 25 1.10 18.27 -5.84
CA GLU A 25 -0.19 18.61 -5.21
C GLU A 25 -1.40 18.24 -6.08
N SER A 26 -1.34 18.44 -7.39
CA SER A 26 -2.44 18.07 -8.28
C SER A 26 -2.53 16.57 -8.59
N ALA A 27 -1.49 15.81 -8.28
CA ALA A 27 -1.44 14.38 -8.56
C ALA A 27 -1.88 13.50 -7.37
N HIS A 28 -1.96 14.04 -6.14
CA HIS A 28 -2.47 13.28 -5.00
C HIS A 28 -3.99 13.07 -5.10
N GLU A 29 -4.47 11.95 -4.59
CA GLU A 29 -5.90 11.60 -4.59
C GLU A 29 -6.40 11.23 -3.20
N ALA A 30 -5.49 10.88 -2.27
CA ALA A 30 -5.80 10.56 -0.89
C ALA A 30 -5.30 11.68 0.03
N ASP A 31 -6.12 12.14 0.98
CA ASP A 31 -5.69 13.10 2.00
C ASP A 31 -5.04 12.37 3.18
N TRP A 32 -3.74 12.52 3.30
CA TRP A 32 -2.92 11.95 4.38
C TRP A 32 -2.80 12.85 5.61
N GLY A 33 -3.59 13.94 5.69
CA GLY A 33 -3.60 14.85 6.81
C GLY A 33 -2.45 15.86 6.85
N GLY A 34 -1.72 16.02 5.73
CA GLY A 34 -0.63 17.00 5.68
C GLY A 34 -0.07 17.23 4.28
N VAL A 35 0.30 18.49 4.00
CA VAL A 35 0.77 18.91 2.66
C VAL A 35 1.96 18.07 2.17
N TRP A 36 2.91 17.74 3.05
CA TRP A 36 4.07 16.94 2.68
C TRP A 36 3.71 15.49 2.35
N LEU A 37 2.84 14.88 3.12
CA LEU A 37 2.38 13.51 2.85
C LEU A 37 1.55 13.46 1.57
N ASN A 38 0.73 14.47 1.31
CA ASN A 38 -0.05 14.59 0.08
C ASN A 38 0.86 14.79 -1.15
N ARG A 39 1.95 15.56 -1.02
CA ARG A 39 2.97 15.67 -2.08
C ARG A 39 3.73 14.38 -2.31
N LEU A 40 4.04 13.61 -1.25
CA LEU A 40 4.64 12.28 -1.37
C LEU A 40 3.68 11.30 -2.05
N ASP A 41 2.39 11.36 -1.75
CA ASP A 41 1.37 10.59 -2.47
C ASP A 41 1.36 10.94 -3.96
N GLY A 42 1.35 12.24 -4.29
CA GLY A 42 1.43 12.71 -5.68
C GLY A 42 2.69 12.23 -6.40
N LEU A 43 3.85 12.28 -5.74
CA LEU A 43 5.10 11.75 -6.28
C LEU A 43 5.01 10.24 -6.52
N ASN A 44 4.53 9.48 -5.55
CA ASN A 44 4.31 8.03 -5.68
C ASN A 44 3.40 7.70 -6.85
N ARG A 45 2.28 8.41 -7.03
CA ARG A 45 1.35 8.21 -8.14
C ARG A 45 2.00 8.46 -9.49
N ILE A 46 2.73 9.57 -9.63
CA ILE A 46 3.48 9.88 -10.85
C ILE A 46 4.51 8.79 -11.13
N TRP A 47 5.26 8.36 -10.11
CA TRP A 47 6.26 7.30 -10.22
C TRP A 47 5.64 5.98 -10.66
N CYS A 48 4.61 5.52 -9.97
CA CYS A 48 3.92 4.28 -10.31
C CYS A 48 3.31 4.31 -11.71
N ARG A 49 2.60 5.41 -12.06
CA ARG A 49 1.93 5.53 -13.35
C ARG A 49 2.89 5.70 -14.53
N ARG A 50 3.97 6.48 -14.39
CA ARG A 50 4.90 6.77 -15.49
C ARG A 50 6.08 5.81 -15.56
N PHE A 51 6.78 5.58 -14.43
CA PHE A 51 7.95 4.73 -14.43
C PHE A 51 7.58 3.25 -14.45
N HIS A 52 6.68 2.81 -13.56
CA HIS A 52 6.21 1.42 -13.52
C HIS A 52 5.04 1.14 -14.46
N ARG A 53 4.57 2.13 -15.22
CA ARG A 53 3.47 1.98 -16.18
C ARG A 53 2.25 1.31 -15.56
N LEU A 54 1.94 1.68 -14.32
CA LEU A 54 0.84 1.09 -13.57
C LEU A 54 -0.47 1.22 -14.35
N ARG A 55 -1.12 0.09 -14.57
CA ARG A 55 -2.49 -0.03 -15.04
C ARG A 55 -3.34 -0.49 -13.87
N ALA A 56 -4.13 0.39 -13.35
CA ALA A 56 -5.05 0.12 -12.25
C ALA A 56 -6.29 0.99 -12.41
N GLU A 57 -7.44 0.43 -12.09
CA GLU A 57 -8.61 1.20 -11.73
C GLU A 57 -8.51 1.61 -10.26
N ALA A 58 -9.23 2.66 -9.87
CA ALA A 58 -9.29 3.03 -8.47
C ALA A 58 -9.87 1.87 -7.65
N ILE A 59 -9.25 1.55 -6.52
CA ILE A 59 -9.76 0.51 -5.62
C ILE A 59 -11.16 0.91 -5.16
N GLY A 60 -12.13 0.00 -5.30
CA GLY A 60 -13.53 0.21 -4.92
C GLY A 60 -13.70 0.28 -3.39
N LEU A 61 -13.06 1.27 -2.76
CA LEU A 61 -13.18 1.53 -1.33
C LEU A 61 -14.52 2.21 -1.01
N PRO A 62 -15.13 1.91 0.15
CA PRO A 62 -16.28 2.69 0.62
C PRO A 62 -15.86 4.15 0.83
N GLN A 63 -16.78 5.09 0.58
CA GLN A 63 -16.50 6.53 0.77
C GLN A 63 -16.18 6.86 2.22
N SER A 64 -16.81 6.18 3.17
CA SER A 64 -16.59 6.28 4.61
C SER A 64 -16.65 4.90 5.26
N GLY A 65 -16.17 4.79 6.51
CA GLY A 65 -16.15 3.54 7.24
C GLY A 65 -14.96 2.65 6.89
N PRO A 66 -14.84 1.50 7.58
CA PRO A 66 -13.69 0.63 7.48
C PRO A 66 -13.68 -0.22 6.21
N ALA A 67 -12.49 -0.61 5.77
CA ALA A 67 -12.30 -1.71 4.84
C ALA A 67 -10.95 -2.38 5.10
N LEU A 68 -10.87 -3.66 4.79
CA LEU A 68 -9.66 -4.45 4.86
C LEU A 68 -9.15 -4.74 3.43
N VAL A 69 -8.08 -4.07 3.03
CA VAL A 69 -7.49 -4.26 1.69
C VAL A 69 -6.42 -5.33 1.76
N VAL A 70 -6.55 -6.35 0.92
CA VAL A 70 -5.71 -7.54 0.99
C VAL A 70 -5.12 -7.84 -0.38
N ALA A 71 -3.79 -7.98 -0.45
CA ALA A 71 -3.09 -8.25 -1.71
C ALA A 71 -2.11 -9.42 -1.62
N ASN A 72 -1.80 -10.05 -2.76
CA ASN A 72 -0.62 -10.90 -2.87
C ASN A 72 0.66 -10.05 -2.73
N HIS A 73 1.73 -10.67 -2.21
CA HIS A 73 2.99 -9.97 -1.94
C HIS A 73 4.13 -10.54 -2.77
N VAL A 74 4.53 -9.83 -3.80
CA VAL A 74 5.57 -10.27 -4.75
C VAL A 74 6.83 -9.39 -4.68
N SER A 75 6.72 -8.17 -4.15
CA SER A 75 7.85 -7.24 -4.07
C SER A 75 7.62 -6.10 -3.07
N GLY A 76 8.67 -5.34 -2.76
CA GLY A 76 8.53 -4.09 -1.98
C GLY A 76 7.89 -2.94 -2.75
N LEU A 77 7.60 -3.10 -4.04
CA LEU A 77 6.85 -2.13 -4.83
C LEU A 77 5.32 -2.21 -4.57
N ASP A 78 4.83 -3.36 -4.12
CA ASP A 78 3.38 -3.62 -4.02
C ASP A 78 2.63 -2.59 -3.16
N PRO A 79 3.11 -2.17 -1.96
CA PRO A 79 2.44 -1.14 -1.17
C PRO A 79 2.32 0.18 -1.91
N LEU A 80 3.35 0.57 -2.66
CA LEU A 80 3.36 1.81 -3.43
C LEU A 80 2.31 1.81 -4.55
N LEU A 81 2.13 0.65 -5.22
CA LEU A 81 1.08 0.47 -6.24
C LEU A 81 -0.32 0.54 -5.64
N MET A 82 -0.52 -0.07 -4.45
CA MET A 82 -1.79 -0.02 -3.73
C MET A 82 -2.14 1.42 -3.32
N ILE A 83 -1.18 2.18 -2.77
CA ILE A 83 -1.34 3.60 -2.46
C ILE A 83 -1.71 4.39 -3.72
N ALA A 84 -1.00 4.14 -4.84
CA ALA A 84 -1.23 4.86 -6.10
C ALA A 84 -2.61 4.60 -6.73
N ALA A 85 -3.29 3.53 -6.34
CA ALA A 85 -4.64 3.18 -6.79
C ALA A 85 -5.74 3.50 -5.75
N SER A 86 -5.37 3.90 -4.54
CA SER A 86 -6.30 4.20 -3.46
C SER A 86 -6.67 5.69 -3.43
N ARG A 87 -7.93 6.01 -3.18
CA ARG A 87 -8.40 7.39 -2.90
C ARG A 87 -8.51 7.70 -1.42
N ARG A 88 -8.17 6.74 -0.55
CA ARG A 88 -8.15 6.90 0.90
C ARG A 88 -6.80 6.41 1.43
N PRO A 89 -6.29 7.00 2.54
CA PRO A 89 -5.08 6.52 3.19
C PRO A 89 -5.17 5.03 3.55
N LEU A 90 -4.08 4.30 3.36
CA LEU A 90 -3.98 2.88 3.69
C LEU A 90 -3.00 2.70 4.85
N ARG A 91 -3.45 2.15 5.98
CA ARG A 91 -2.60 1.76 7.10
C ARG A 91 -2.08 0.34 6.88
N PHE A 92 -0.82 0.20 6.54
CA PHE A 92 -0.22 -1.12 6.31
C PHE A 92 0.20 -1.81 7.60
N LEU A 93 -0.11 -3.11 7.70
CA LEU A 93 0.60 -3.99 8.61
C LEU A 93 1.99 -4.28 8.02
N ILE A 94 3.04 -3.88 8.70
CA ILE A 94 4.42 -4.00 8.22
C ILE A 94 5.28 -4.74 9.25
N ALA A 95 6.21 -5.55 8.80
CA ALA A 95 7.14 -6.22 9.69
C ALA A 95 7.94 -5.20 10.52
N GLN A 96 8.14 -5.49 11.81
CA GLN A 96 8.79 -4.55 12.73
C GLN A 96 10.19 -4.19 12.27
N GLU A 97 10.96 -5.15 11.75
CA GLU A 97 12.30 -4.94 11.22
C GLU A 97 12.34 -3.97 10.02
N GLU A 98 11.27 -3.92 9.23
CA GLU A 98 11.12 -2.94 8.15
C GLU A 98 10.66 -1.58 8.70
N TYR A 99 9.77 -1.59 9.68
CA TYR A 99 9.24 -0.39 10.34
C TYR A 99 10.34 0.41 11.05
N GLU A 100 11.29 -0.27 11.68
CA GLU A 100 12.39 0.32 12.46
C GLU A 100 13.57 0.81 11.60
N ARG A 101 13.51 0.68 10.28
CA ARG A 101 14.56 1.22 9.40
C ARG A 101 14.74 2.73 9.61
N PRO A 102 15.95 3.21 9.98
CA PRO A 102 16.16 4.59 10.43
C PRO A 102 15.60 5.67 9.49
N VAL A 103 15.71 5.47 8.17
CA VAL A 103 15.23 6.44 7.17
C VAL A 103 13.70 6.38 7.00
N LEU A 104 13.10 5.19 7.14
CA LEU A 104 11.69 4.95 6.83
C LEU A 104 10.78 5.02 8.06
N HIS A 105 11.33 4.86 9.26
CA HIS A 105 10.56 4.83 10.51
C HIS A 105 9.61 6.04 10.66
N ARG A 106 10.15 7.26 10.46
CA ARG A 106 9.34 8.49 10.58
C ARG A 106 8.21 8.55 9.55
N LEU A 107 8.49 8.09 8.33
CA LEU A 107 7.46 8.02 7.28
C LEU A 107 6.38 7.00 7.64
N PHE A 108 6.78 5.78 8.03
CA PHE A 108 5.83 4.74 8.40
C PHE A 108 4.96 5.13 9.61
N ALA A 109 5.55 5.82 10.60
CA ALA A 109 4.80 6.39 11.71
C ALA A 109 3.81 7.46 11.23
N ALA A 110 4.24 8.39 10.37
CA ALA A 110 3.41 9.48 9.88
C ALA A 110 2.21 9.01 9.03
N ILE A 111 2.38 7.95 8.23
CA ILE A 111 1.30 7.34 7.44
C ILE A 111 0.49 6.30 8.24
N GLY A 112 0.79 6.12 9.53
CA GLY A 112 0.05 5.25 10.43
C GLY A 112 0.23 3.76 10.18
N CYS A 113 1.39 3.32 9.68
CA CYS A 113 1.71 1.90 9.57
C CYS A 113 1.70 1.23 10.94
N ILE A 114 1.28 -0.02 10.99
CA ILE A 114 1.16 -0.85 12.19
C ILE A 114 2.29 -1.89 12.18
N PRO A 115 3.28 -1.79 13.10
CA PRO A 115 4.37 -2.76 13.17
C PRO A 115 3.89 -4.12 13.67
N VAL A 116 4.36 -5.20 13.03
CA VAL A 116 4.04 -6.59 13.39
C VAL A 116 5.31 -7.34 13.73
N ARG A 117 5.42 -7.83 14.94
CA ARG A 117 6.47 -8.77 15.34
C ARG A 117 6.14 -10.17 14.82
N ARG A 118 7.03 -10.71 14.00
CA ARG A 118 6.80 -12.02 13.33
C ARG A 118 7.22 -13.20 14.21
N ASP A 119 8.14 -12.96 15.12
CA ASP A 119 8.76 -13.90 16.06
C ASP A 119 7.95 -14.11 17.35
N CYS A 120 6.99 -13.22 17.59
CA CYS A 120 6.16 -13.21 18.78
C CYS A 120 4.67 -13.22 18.44
N ASN A 121 3.86 -13.25 19.51
CA ASN A 121 2.42 -13.16 19.36
C ASN A 121 1.99 -11.82 18.69
N PRO A 122 1.33 -11.83 17.53
CA PRO A 122 0.92 -10.63 16.82
C PRO A 122 -0.27 -9.90 17.45
N ARG A 123 -0.69 -10.26 18.68
CA ARG A 123 -1.90 -9.71 19.31
C ARG A 123 -1.95 -8.19 19.33
N ALA A 124 -0.84 -7.55 19.73
CA ALA A 124 -0.79 -6.08 19.79
C ALA A 124 -1.03 -5.42 18.42
N ALA A 125 -0.42 -5.97 17.36
CA ALA A 125 -0.62 -5.49 16.00
C ALA A 125 -2.04 -5.75 15.49
N MET A 126 -2.62 -6.92 15.79
CA MET A 126 -4.00 -7.26 15.44
C MET A 126 -4.99 -6.35 16.16
N GLU A 127 -4.75 -6.04 17.43
CA GLU A 127 -5.56 -5.14 18.22
C GLU A 127 -5.45 -3.69 17.72
N ALA A 128 -4.26 -3.23 17.34
CA ALA A 128 -4.07 -1.92 16.71
C ALA A 128 -4.80 -1.82 15.36
N ALA A 129 -4.73 -2.87 14.55
CA ALA A 129 -5.45 -2.94 13.28
C ALA A 129 -6.98 -2.96 13.48
N ARG A 130 -7.48 -3.70 14.48
CA ARG A 130 -8.90 -3.71 14.84
C ARG A 130 -9.37 -2.31 15.23
N ARG A 131 -8.63 -1.60 16.11
CA ARG A 131 -8.97 -0.22 16.50
C ARG A 131 -8.97 0.74 15.32
N ALA A 132 -8.00 0.62 14.39
CA ALA A 132 -7.99 1.43 13.19
C ALA A 132 -9.26 1.22 12.34
N LEU A 133 -9.68 -0.05 12.17
CA LEU A 133 -10.93 -0.38 11.47
C LEU A 133 -12.16 0.18 12.22
N GLU A 134 -12.20 0.11 13.54
CA GLU A 134 -13.30 0.69 14.36
C GLU A 134 -13.37 2.22 14.22
N CYS A 135 -12.23 2.88 14.02
CA CYS A 135 -12.17 4.31 13.69
C CYS A 135 -12.58 4.62 12.24
N GLY A 136 -13.03 3.62 11.47
CA GLY A 136 -13.43 3.80 10.07
C GLY A 136 -12.29 3.91 9.09
N GLU A 137 -11.07 3.53 9.48
CA GLU A 137 -9.89 3.60 8.63
C GLU A 137 -9.75 2.36 7.73
N ILE A 138 -8.88 2.48 6.71
CA ILE A 138 -8.57 1.38 5.80
C ILE A 138 -7.28 0.71 6.28
N VAL A 139 -7.38 -0.57 6.60
CA VAL A 139 -6.21 -1.39 6.93
C VAL A 139 -5.82 -2.22 5.72
N ALA A 140 -4.54 -2.18 5.34
CA ALA A 140 -3.99 -2.92 4.23
C ALA A 140 -2.97 -3.97 4.72
N LEU A 141 -3.04 -5.17 4.19
CA LEU A 141 -2.14 -6.24 4.59
C LEU A 141 -1.86 -7.25 3.47
N PHE A 142 -0.74 -7.94 3.61
CA PHE A 142 -0.34 -9.08 2.80
C PHE A 142 -0.49 -10.35 3.64
N PRO A 143 -1.53 -11.16 3.42
CA PRO A 143 -1.89 -12.25 4.34
C PRO A 143 -0.90 -13.41 4.33
N GLN A 144 -0.01 -13.50 3.32
CA GLN A 144 1.09 -14.45 3.30
C GLN A 144 2.17 -14.14 4.35
N GLY A 145 2.29 -12.86 4.78
CA GLY A 145 3.23 -12.40 5.80
C GLY A 145 4.67 -12.28 5.34
N ARG A 146 5.00 -12.62 4.09
CA ARG A 146 6.30 -12.38 3.46
C ARG A 146 6.17 -12.21 1.95
N ILE A 147 7.18 -11.64 1.33
CA ILE A 147 7.30 -11.60 -0.12
C ILE A 147 7.53 -13.04 -0.63
N ARG A 148 6.79 -13.43 -1.66
CA ARG A 148 7.01 -14.68 -2.37
C ARG A 148 8.23 -14.53 -3.28
N VAL A 149 9.10 -15.53 -3.28
CA VAL A 149 10.33 -15.52 -4.08
C VAL A 149 10.20 -16.49 -5.24
N GLY A 150 10.37 -15.98 -6.47
CA GLY A 150 10.49 -16.80 -7.68
C GLY A 150 9.34 -17.76 -7.94
N SER A 151 9.66 -19.02 -8.23
CA SER A 151 8.72 -20.09 -8.54
C SER A 151 8.17 -20.83 -7.31
N GLU A 152 8.29 -20.27 -6.11
CA GLU A 152 7.70 -20.88 -4.91
C GLU A 152 6.19 -21.12 -5.12
N PRO A 153 5.64 -22.22 -4.59
CA PRO A 153 4.20 -22.44 -4.60
C PRO A 153 3.49 -21.31 -3.85
N PRO A 154 2.19 -21.10 -4.10
CA PRO A 154 1.40 -20.11 -3.38
C PRO A 154 1.51 -20.33 -1.86
N LEU A 155 1.87 -19.26 -1.14
CA LEU A 155 1.97 -19.31 0.32
C LEU A 155 0.57 -19.35 0.94
N PRO A 156 0.35 -20.16 1.99
CA PRO A 156 -0.91 -20.17 2.70
C PRO A 156 -1.21 -18.84 3.36
N LEU A 157 -2.47 -18.45 3.42
CA LEU A 157 -2.89 -17.22 4.08
C LEU A 157 -2.89 -17.40 5.61
N LYS A 158 -2.35 -16.42 6.30
CA LYS A 158 -2.44 -16.35 7.77
C LYS A 158 -3.87 -16.03 8.21
N ARG A 159 -4.34 -16.68 9.25
CA ARG A 159 -5.70 -16.50 9.80
C ARG A 159 -5.99 -15.10 10.35
N GLY A 160 -4.97 -14.24 10.51
CA GLY A 160 -5.12 -12.86 10.97
C GLY A 160 -6.08 -12.02 10.11
N VAL A 161 -6.14 -12.25 8.80
CA VAL A 161 -7.10 -11.57 7.92
C VAL A 161 -8.54 -11.93 8.27
N ALA A 162 -8.82 -13.20 8.54
CA ALA A 162 -10.16 -13.65 8.95
C ALA A 162 -10.52 -13.14 10.36
N TYR A 163 -9.55 -13.09 11.28
CA TYR A 163 -9.75 -12.48 12.59
C TYR A 163 -10.18 -11.02 12.47
N LEU A 164 -9.44 -10.20 11.70
CA LEU A 164 -9.76 -8.79 11.51
C LEU A 164 -11.12 -8.60 10.81
N ALA A 165 -11.40 -9.37 9.76
CA ALA A 165 -12.68 -9.32 9.06
C ALA A 165 -13.86 -9.63 10.00
N ARG A 166 -13.71 -10.64 10.86
CA ARG A 166 -14.76 -11.01 11.85
C ARG A 166 -14.91 -9.96 12.93
N ALA A 167 -13.79 -9.51 13.51
CA ALA A 167 -13.83 -8.60 14.65
C ALA A 167 -14.34 -7.20 14.30
N SER A 168 -14.14 -6.75 13.05
CA SER A 168 -14.55 -5.42 12.59
C SER A 168 -15.82 -5.39 11.74
N GLY A 169 -16.26 -6.55 11.20
CA GLY A 169 -17.32 -6.59 10.20
C GLY A 169 -16.96 -5.91 8.88
N ALA A 170 -15.72 -5.44 8.71
CA ALA A 170 -15.28 -4.70 7.54
C ALA A 170 -15.29 -5.56 6.27
N PRO A 171 -15.69 -5.02 5.11
CA PRO A 171 -15.54 -5.70 3.84
C PRO A 171 -14.05 -5.95 3.54
N VAL A 172 -13.73 -7.14 3.05
CA VAL A 172 -12.38 -7.50 2.60
C VAL A 172 -12.31 -7.29 1.10
N ILE A 173 -11.44 -6.39 0.66
CA ILE A 173 -11.26 -6.03 -0.75
C ILE A 173 -9.98 -6.68 -1.26
N PRO A 174 -10.10 -7.78 -2.05
CA PRO A 174 -8.94 -8.45 -2.60
C PRO A 174 -8.35 -7.65 -3.75
N LEU A 175 -7.03 -7.59 -3.78
CA LEU A 175 -6.25 -7.01 -4.87
C LEU A 175 -5.25 -8.04 -5.39
N ARG A 176 -4.96 -7.98 -6.69
CA ARG A 176 -3.88 -8.78 -7.29
C ARG A 176 -2.89 -7.85 -7.98
N VAL A 177 -1.63 -7.98 -7.57
CA VAL A 177 -0.47 -7.30 -8.16
C VAL A 177 0.19 -8.24 -9.14
N GLU A 178 0.43 -7.76 -10.36
CA GLU A 178 1.02 -8.52 -11.46
C GLU A 178 2.01 -7.66 -12.26
N GLY A 179 2.91 -8.30 -13.02
CA GLY A 179 3.78 -7.63 -13.99
C GLY A 179 4.93 -6.83 -13.38
N ILE A 180 5.36 -7.21 -12.17
CA ILE A 180 6.47 -6.59 -11.47
C ILE A 180 7.80 -7.18 -11.96
N ARG A 181 8.77 -6.34 -12.26
CA ARG A 181 10.17 -6.74 -12.42
C ARG A 181 10.86 -6.70 -11.05
N GLY A 182 11.64 -7.74 -10.76
CA GLY A 182 12.32 -7.86 -9.47
C GLY A 182 11.42 -8.46 -8.39
N GLU A 183 10.55 -9.41 -8.74
CA GLU A 183 9.85 -10.26 -7.77
C GLU A 183 10.85 -10.84 -6.76
N GLY A 184 10.43 -10.96 -5.51
CA GLY A 184 11.29 -11.38 -4.39
C GLY A 184 12.18 -10.27 -3.80
N ARG A 185 12.32 -9.13 -4.48
CA ARG A 185 13.14 -8.01 -3.99
C ARG A 185 12.31 -7.00 -3.22
N THR A 186 12.87 -6.47 -2.11
CA THR A 186 12.27 -5.35 -1.36
C THR A 186 12.55 -4.03 -2.06
N ILE A 187 13.60 -3.33 -1.69
CA ILE A 187 13.94 -1.99 -2.20
C ILE A 187 14.27 -2.00 -3.69
N GLY A 188 14.99 -3.03 -4.15
CA GLY A 188 15.43 -3.11 -5.56
C GLY A 188 14.28 -3.09 -6.57
N ALA A 189 13.11 -3.65 -6.25
CA ALA A 189 11.95 -3.65 -7.13
C ALA A 189 11.42 -2.23 -7.44
N VAL A 190 11.57 -1.29 -6.50
CA VAL A 190 11.10 0.10 -6.65
C VAL A 190 11.84 0.84 -7.78
N PHE A 191 13.09 0.43 -8.08
CA PHE A 191 13.92 1.05 -9.11
C PHE A 191 13.98 0.26 -10.42
N LEU A 192 13.31 -0.89 -10.49
CA LEU A 192 13.24 -1.73 -11.71
C LEU A 192 11.95 -1.43 -12.47
N ARG A 193 12.09 -0.74 -13.61
CA ARG A 193 10.94 -0.36 -14.45
C ARG A 193 10.08 -1.57 -14.78
N SER A 194 8.82 -1.55 -14.35
CA SER A 194 7.84 -2.64 -14.50
C SER A 194 6.74 -2.28 -15.51
N ARG A 195 5.86 -3.24 -15.79
CA ARG A 195 4.56 -3.04 -16.42
C ARG A 195 3.49 -3.49 -15.44
N ALA A 196 3.45 -2.78 -14.29
CA ALA A 196 2.64 -3.15 -13.15
C ALA A 196 1.14 -3.13 -13.51
N ARG A 197 0.41 -4.12 -13.00
CA ARG A 197 -1.04 -4.18 -13.05
C ARG A 197 -1.56 -4.43 -11.65
N LEU A 198 -2.56 -3.66 -11.25
CA LEU A 198 -3.30 -3.87 -10.02
C LEU A 198 -4.76 -4.13 -10.39
N ARG A 199 -5.24 -5.32 -10.07
CA ARG A 199 -6.64 -5.71 -10.29
C ARG A 199 -7.34 -5.75 -8.94
N HIS A 200 -8.49 -5.14 -8.83
CA HIS A 200 -9.37 -5.29 -7.68
C HIS A 200 -10.49 -6.26 -7.97
N PHE A 201 -11.01 -6.90 -6.94
CA PHE A 201 -12.08 -7.89 -7.03
C PHE A 201 -13.24 -7.47 -6.13
N PRO A 202 -14.45 -8.01 -6.35
CA PRO A 202 -15.60 -7.74 -5.50
C PRO A 202 -15.30 -7.98 -4.02
N PRO A 203 -15.81 -7.13 -3.11
CA PRO A 203 -15.62 -7.31 -1.69
C PRO A 203 -16.10 -8.68 -1.19
N LEU A 204 -15.33 -9.29 -0.31
CA LEU A 204 -15.68 -10.53 0.39
C LEU A 204 -16.09 -10.16 1.82
N HIS A 205 -17.16 -10.81 2.28
CA HIS A 205 -17.61 -10.71 3.67
C HIS A 205 -17.45 -12.07 4.34
N LEU A 206 -16.88 -12.08 5.54
CA LEU A 206 -16.78 -13.29 6.34
C LEU A 206 -18.11 -13.52 7.08
N ARG A 207 -18.76 -14.63 6.77
CA ARG A 207 -19.95 -15.11 7.51
C ARG A 207 -19.53 -15.99 8.68
N GLU A 208 -20.38 -16.07 9.71
CA GLU A 208 -20.12 -16.95 10.84
C GLU A 208 -19.96 -18.41 10.39
N GLY A 209 -18.99 -19.11 10.99
CA GLY A 209 -18.72 -20.53 10.69
C GLY A 209 -17.94 -20.81 9.41
N ASP A 210 -17.68 -19.82 8.54
CA ASP A 210 -17.16 -20.05 7.17
C ASP A 210 -15.70 -19.61 6.97
N THR A 211 -14.89 -19.65 8.02
CA THR A 211 -13.49 -19.12 7.96
C THR A 211 -12.64 -19.82 6.90
N ASP A 212 -12.69 -21.15 6.82
CA ASP A 212 -11.81 -21.90 5.90
C ASP A 212 -12.24 -21.70 4.44
N ARG A 213 -13.55 -21.68 4.18
CA ARG A 213 -14.10 -21.35 2.86
C ARG A 213 -13.76 -19.91 2.45
N PHE A 214 -13.86 -18.95 3.37
CA PHE A 214 -13.47 -17.56 3.14
C PHE A 214 -11.98 -17.46 2.76
N LEU A 215 -11.09 -18.07 3.54
CA LEU A 215 -9.66 -18.10 3.26
C LEU A 215 -9.34 -18.77 1.93
N HIS A 216 -10.02 -19.85 1.60
CA HIS A 216 -9.85 -20.54 0.32
C HIS A 216 -10.26 -19.65 -0.86
N ARG A 217 -11.44 -19.01 -0.81
CA ARG A 217 -11.87 -18.05 -1.85
C ARG A 217 -10.91 -16.88 -1.98
N LEU A 218 -10.45 -16.33 -0.85
CA LEU A 218 -9.48 -15.25 -0.85
C LEU A 218 -8.16 -15.71 -1.49
N GLN A 219 -7.67 -16.90 -1.14
CA GLN A 219 -6.46 -17.49 -1.73
C GLN A 219 -6.59 -17.61 -3.26
N GLN A 220 -7.67 -18.20 -3.76
CA GLN A 220 -7.94 -18.34 -5.20
C GLN A 220 -7.94 -16.96 -5.90
N THR A 221 -8.60 -15.97 -5.28
CA THR A 221 -8.65 -14.61 -5.85
C THR A 221 -7.26 -13.98 -5.95
N LEU A 222 -6.43 -14.16 -4.91
CA LEU A 222 -5.08 -13.57 -4.88
C LEU A 222 -4.08 -14.28 -5.80
N THR A 223 -4.24 -15.59 -6.03
CA THR A 223 -3.31 -16.39 -6.86
C THR A 223 -3.74 -16.51 -8.31
N GLY A 224 -5.03 -16.38 -8.61
CA GLY A 224 -5.58 -16.56 -9.95
C GLY A 224 -5.83 -18.01 -10.33
N GLN A 225 -5.90 -18.89 -9.35
CA GLN A 225 -6.16 -20.32 -9.52
C GLN A 225 -7.61 -20.62 -9.22
#